data_12dbed03af28ec4f3c9f786ea0cc395b
#
_entry.id   12dbed03af28ec4f3c9f786ea0cc395b
#
_cell.length_a   1.000
_cell.length_b   1.000
_cell.length_c   1.000
_cell.angle_alpha   90.00
_cell.angle_beta   90.00
_cell.angle_gamma   90.00
#
_symmetry.space_group_name_H-M   'P 1'
#
loop_
_entity.id
_entity.type
_entity.pdbx_description
1 polymer ?
#
loop_
_entity_poly.entity_id
_entity_poly.type
_entity_poly.pdbx_seq_one_letter_code
_entity_poly.pdbx_strand_id
1 'polypeptide(L)'
;MSIFKTTRLLALAALASFPLSGVAGDDFGLWTEISAEKKLTQQFSIDAGIDFRAEQHLKSISRWAGSLGFSYKPAKFLKASAGYAYIYDRNPQESKKNYGNNSGRFNGYNVDHGFWRSKHRFYADLTGKLAIGRLTLSLRERYQMTRSLATSCQRTRFRDLAQGGYTGEVYVWNGDKFMTCEVVENDKKAKTAHYLRSRIEADYNIRNCPLTPYVSFEWSNNLSNDLVLDKTRLTVGGDWKLSKKHKISAAYIYQNGADDDGNDDIHVISVGYKFTF
;
A
#
# COMPACT_ATOMS: atom_id res chain seq x y z
N MET A 1 -29.54 -22.12 -22.42
CA MET A 1 -28.09 -22.17 -22.07
C MET A 1 -27.30 -20.90 -22.51
N SER A 2 -27.92 -19.92 -23.12
CA SER A 2 -27.29 -18.70 -23.67
C SER A 2 -27.24 -17.51 -22.67
N ILE A 3 -28.24 -17.31 -21.84
CA ILE A 3 -28.39 -16.15 -20.92
C ILE A 3 -27.32 -16.14 -19.81
N PHE A 4 -26.84 -17.30 -19.36
CA PHE A 4 -25.79 -17.40 -18.33
C PHE A 4 -24.37 -17.02 -18.81
N LYS A 5 -24.09 -17.05 -20.10
CA LYS A 5 -22.80 -16.61 -20.65
C LYS A 5 -22.71 -15.09 -20.76
N THR A 6 -23.84 -14.42 -21.07
CA THR A 6 -23.91 -12.97 -21.24
C THR A 6 -23.79 -12.21 -19.92
N THR A 7 -24.38 -12.73 -18.84
CA THR A 7 -24.24 -12.13 -17.49
C THR A 7 -22.81 -12.22 -16.94
N ARG A 8 -22.05 -13.23 -17.34
CA ARG A 8 -20.64 -13.39 -16.95
C ARG A 8 -19.72 -12.38 -17.62
N LEU A 9 -19.99 -12.05 -18.90
CA LEU A 9 -19.24 -11.04 -19.65
C LEU A 9 -19.59 -9.61 -19.19
N LEU A 10 -20.84 -9.35 -18.84
CA LEU A 10 -21.28 -8.03 -18.35
C LEU A 10 -20.67 -7.69 -16.97
N ALA A 11 -20.47 -8.67 -16.08
CA ALA A 11 -19.83 -8.45 -14.79
C ALA A 11 -18.32 -8.14 -14.93
N LEU A 12 -17.63 -8.74 -15.92
CA LEU A 12 -16.24 -8.37 -16.24
C LEU A 12 -16.14 -7.01 -16.94
N ALA A 13 -17.10 -6.67 -17.80
CA ALA A 13 -17.14 -5.38 -18.51
C ALA A 13 -17.45 -4.22 -17.56
N ALA A 14 -18.26 -4.43 -16.50
CA ALA A 14 -18.55 -3.41 -15.51
C ALA A 14 -17.32 -3.08 -14.63
N LEU A 15 -16.40 -4.00 -14.41
CA LEU A 15 -15.12 -3.74 -13.73
C LEU A 15 -14.11 -3.00 -14.65
N ALA A 16 -14.26 -3.14 -15.98
CA ALA A 16 -13.39 -2.49 -16.97
C ALA A 16 -13.87 -1.08 -17.38
N SER A 17 -15.09 -0.69 -17.04
CA SER A 17 -15.69 0.58 -17.45
C SER A 17 -15.64 1.69 -16.39
N PHE A 18 -14.76 1.59 -15.38
CA PHE A 18 -14.47 2.75 -14.55
C PHE A 18 -13.82 3.83 -15.41
N PRO A 19 -14.35 5.07 -15.44
CA PRO A 19 -13.76 6.13 -16.23
C PRO A 19 -12.38 6.46 -15.67
N LEU A 20 -11.34 6.06 -16.37
CA LEU A 20 -9.95 6.48 -16.12
C LEU A 20 -9.74 7.99 -16.37
N SER A 21 -10.78 8.70 -16.80
CA SER A 21 -10.72 10.10 -17.21
C SER A 21 -10.67 11.12 -16.06
N GLY A 22 -10.73 10.70 -14.78
CA GLY A 22 -10.59 11.58 -13.63
C GLY A 22 -9.19 11.59 -12.97
N VAL A 23 -8.21 10.89 -13.53
CA VAL A 23 -6.91 10.59 -12.88
C VAL A 23 -5.79 11.53 -13.36
N ALA A 24 -6.12 12.71 -13.87
CA ALA A 24 -5.11 13.59 -14.50
C ALA A 24 -4.07 14.21 -13.53
N GLY A 25 -4.18 13.98 -12.22
CA GLY A 25 -3.24 14.47 -11.21
C GLY A 25 -2.76 13.41 -10.21
N ASP A 26 -3.50 12.29 -10.09
CA ASP A 26 -3.24 11.26 -9.10
C ASP A 26 -2.38 10.13 -9.68
N ASP A 27 -1.66 9.41 -8.83
CA ASP A 27 -0.85 8.28 -9.26
C ASP A 27 -1.72 7.06 -9.60
N PHE A 28 -1.19 6.19 -10.48
CA PHE A 28 -1.82 4.93 -10.84
C PHE A 28 -0.86 3.76 -10.61
N GLY A 29 -1.37 2.70 -9.95
CA GLY A 29 -0.59 1.54 -9.58
C GLY A 29 -1.23 0.19 -9.92
N LEU A 30 -0.39 -0.84 -9.91
CA LEU A 30 -0.77 -2.24 -9.98
C LEU A 30 -0.21 -2.96 -8.76
N TRP A 31 -1.09 -3.56 -7.96
CA TRP A 31 -0.69 -4.40 -6.84
C TRP A 31 -1.05 -5.85 -7.12
N THR A 32 -0.10 -6.74 -6.96
CA THR A 32 -0.33 -8.17 -7.17
C THR A 32 0.06 -8.96 -5.94
N GLU A 33 -0.74 -9.95 -5.59
CA GLU A 33 -0.49 -10.84 -4.46
C GLU A 33 -0.66 -12.30 -4.87
N ILE A 34 0.30 -13.14 -4.53
CA ILE A 34 0.18 -14.59 -4.60
C ILE A 34 0.27 -15.13 -3.19
N SER A 35 -0.73 -15.88 -2.77
CA SER A 35 -0.76 -16.45 -1.42
C SER A 35 -1.14 -17.93 -1.41
N ALA A 36 -0.63 -18.63 -0.41
CA ALA A 36 -0.93 -20.02 -0.14
C ALA A 36 -1.38 -20.17 1.31
N GLU A 37 -2.49 -20.87 1.54
CA GLU A 37 -3.02 -21.17 2.87
C GLU A 37 -3.07 -22.67 3.08
N LYS A 38 -2.50 -23.14 4.20
CA LYS A 38 -2.63 -24.52 4.67
C LYS A 38 -3.49 -24.56 5.91
N LYS A 39 -4.61 -25.29 5.84
CA LYS A 39 -5.45 -25.59 6.99
C LYS A 39 -4.82 -26.71 7.80
N LEU A 40 -4.37 -26.42 9.01
CA LEU A 40 -3.81 -27.41 9.93
C LEU A 40 -4.92 -28.19 10.65
N THR A 41 -5.97 -27.47 11.03
CA THR A 41 -7.20 -28.01 11.63
C THR A 41 -8.41 -27.22 11.10
N GLN A 42 -9.61 -27.51 11.61
CA GLN A 42 -10.80 -26.70 11.31
C GLN A 42 -10.69 -25.25 11.83
N GLN A 43 -9.90 -25.02 12.87
CA GLN A 43 -9.75 -23.73 13.53
C GLN A 43 -8.44 -23.06 13.18
N PHE A 44 -7.36 -23.78 12.90
CA PHE A 44 -6.02 -23.24 12.69
C PHE A 44 -5.59 -23.32 11.24
N SER A 45 -5.03 -22.25 10.73
CA SER A 45 -4.38 -22.20 9.42
C SER A 45 -3.11 -21.35 9.45
N ILE A 46 -2.18 -21.69 8.56
CA ILE A 46 -1.00 -20.87 8.25
C ILE A 46 -1.12 -20.38 6.82
N ASP A 47 -0.62 -19.19 6.56
CA ASP A 47 -0.55 -18.61 5.23
C ASP A 47 0.81 -18.03 4.95
N ALA A 48 1.20 -18.06 3.68
CA ALA A 48 2.37 -17.40 3.16
C ALA A 48 1.98 -16.62 1.91
N GLY A 49 2.61 -15.50 1.67
CA GLY A 49 2.30 -14.64 0.52
C GLY A 49 3.49 -13.88 0.00
N ILE A 50 3.41 -13.50 -1.26
CA ILE A 50 4.32 -12.57 -1.93
C ILE A 50 3.48 -11.44 -2.50
N ASP A 51 3.83 -10.20 -2.20
CA ASP A 51 3.22 -8.98 -2.70
C ASP A 51 4.21 -8.26 -3.61
N PHE A 52 3.72 -7.78 -4.73
CA PHE A 52 4.46 -6.97 -5.68
C PHE A 52 3.64 -5.74 -6.05
N ARG A 53 4.29 -4.57 -6.11
CA ARG A 53 3.65 -3.32 -6.46
C ARG A 53 4.44 -2.55 -7.51
N ALA A 54 3.70 -2.01 -8.46
CA ALA A 54 4.20 -1.02 -9.42
C ALA A 54 3.32 0.23 -9.29
N GLU A 55 3.94 1.39 -9.27
CA GLU A 55 3.34 2.71 -9.08
C GLU A 55 3.94 3.71 -10.08
N GLN A 56 3.67 4.99 -9.94
CA GLN A 56 4.10 6.03 -10.88
C GLN A 56 3.64 5.72 -12.32
N HIS A 57 2.33 5.47 -12.48
CA HIS A 57 1.74 5.07 -13.77
C HIS A 57 2.40 3.81 -14.34
N LEU A 58 2.71 2.84 -13.49
CA LEU A 58 3.39 1.57 -13.78
C LEU A 58 4.86 1.70 -14.25
N LYS A 59 5.45 2.87 -14.16
CA LYS A 59 6.83 3.12 -14.59
C LYS A 59 7.86 2.63 -13.57
N SER A 60 7.44 2.40 -12.32
CA SER A 60 8.36 2.08 -11.24
C SER A 60 7.83 0.94 -10.38
N ILE A 61 8.69 -0.02 -10.11
CA ILE A 61 8.45 -1.01 -9.06
C ILE A 61 8.62 -0.29 -7.72
N SER A 62 7.57 -0.29 -6.88
CA SER A 62 7.58 0.36 -5.58
C SER A 62 7.79 -0.60 -4.42
N ARG A 63 7.38 -1.89 -4.56
CA ARG A 63 7.46 -2.85 -3.46
C ARG A 63 7.64 -4.29 -3.90
N TRP A 64 8.44 -5.01 -3.10
CA TRP A 64 8.42 -6.45 -2.96
C TRP A 64 8.21 -6.80 -1.50
N ALA A 65 7.33 -7.75 -1.21
CA ALA A 65 7.17 -8.24 0.16
C ALA A 65 6.91 -9.73 0.20
N GLY A 66 7.45 -10.38 1.24
CA GLY A 66 7.13 -11.75 1.60
C GLY A 66 6.47 -11.77 2.97
N SER A 67 5.42 -12.58 3.15
CA SER A 67 4.66 -12.65 4.41
C SER A 67 4.43 -14.08 4.86
N LEU A 68 4.34 -14.24 6.18
CA LEU A 68 3.93 -15.45 6.87
C LEU A 68 2.88 -15.08 7.91
N GLY A 69 1.81 -15.85 7.97
CA GLY A 69 0.71 -15.62 8.88
C GLY A 69 0.21 -16.89 9.55
N PHE A 70 -0.40 -16.68 10.70
CA PHE A 70 -1.09 -17.71 11.47
C PHE A 70 -2.49 -17.20 11.80
N SER A 71 -3.50 -18.06 11.66
CA SER A 71 -4.89 -17.69 11.90
C SER A 71 -5.58 -18.71 12.78
N TYR A 72 -6.37 -18.21 13.72
CA TYR A 72 -7.21 -19.00 14.62
C TYR A 72 -8.67 -18.56 14.50
N LYS A 73 -9.57 -19.50 14.29
CA LYS A 73 -11.02 -19.29 14.17
C LYS A 73 -11.75 -20.02 15.30
N PRO A 74 -11.88 -19.42 16.49
CA PRO A 74 -12.59 -20.04 17.61
C PRO A 74 -14.07 -20.26 17.30
N ALA A 75 -14.67 -19.41 16.47
CA ALA A 75 -16.06 -19.48 16.04
C ALA A 75 -16.22 -19.06 14.56
N LYS A 76 -17.37 -19.38 13.96
CA LYS A 76 -17.66 -19.01 12.55
C LYS A 76 -17.69 -17.50 12.32
N PHE A 77 -18.01 -16.74 13.36
CA PHE A 77 -18.12 -15.28 13.32
C PHE A 77 -16.86 -14.54 13.80
N LEU A 78 -15.85 -15.25 14.33
CA LEU A 78 -14.66 -14.65 14.91
C LEU A 78 -13.38 -15.28 14.36
N LYS A 79 -12.42 -14.45 13.95
CA LYS A 79 -11.08 -14.85 13.52
C LYS A 79 -10.05 -13.95 14.17
N ALA A 80 -9.04 -14.53 14.80
CA ALA A 80 -7.81 -13.87 15.19
C ALA A 80 -6.68 -14.28 14.25
N SER A 81 -5.76 -13.38 13.93
CA SER A 81 -4.59 -13.69 13.11
C SER A 81 -3.39 -12.90 13.62
N ALA A 82 -2.20 -13.44 13.44
CA ALA A 82 -0.96 -12.73 13.63
C ALA A 82 0.01 -13.09 12.51
N GLY A 83 0.91 -12.19 12.18
CA GLY A 83 1.85 -12.48 11.11
C GLY A 83 3.01 -11.49 11.05
N TYR A 84 3.91 -11.82 10.16
CA TYR A 84 5.12 -11.09 9.87
C TYR A 84 5.24 -10.89 8.37
N ALA A 85 5.75 -9.73 7.95
CA ALA A 85 6.15 -9.48 6.57
C ALA A 85 7.53 -8.81 6.52
N TYR A 86 8.37 -9.30 5.63
CA TYR A 86 9.55 -8.60 5.18
C TYR A 86 9.17 -7.79 3.94
N ILE A 87 9.49 -6.52 3.93
CA ILE A 87 9.10 -5.57 2.90
C ILE A 87 10.36 -4.87 2.38
N TYR A 88 10.50 -4.80 1.08
CA TYR A 88 11.53 -4.04 0.40
C TYR A 88 10.85 -3.00 -0.46
N ASP A 89 10.83 -1.75 0.06
CA ASP A 89 10.13 -0.61 -0.55
C ASP A 89 11.10 0.35 -1.22
N ARG A 90 10.67 0.86 -2.36
CA ARG A 90 11.31 2.00 -3.00
C ARG A 90 10.71 3.29 -2.45
N ASN A 91 11.56 4.13 -1.87
CA ASN A 91 11.19 5.50 -1.55
C ASN A 91 11.46 6.36 -2.79
N PRO A 92 10.47 7.13 -3.28
CA PRO A 92 10.65 7.98 -4.45
C PRO A 92 11.65 9.11 -4.18
N GLN A 93 12.06 9.81 -5.23
CA GLN A 93 12.84 11.03 -5.09
C GLN A 93 12.00 12.10 -4.39
N GLU A 94 12.60 12.76 -3.39
CA GLU A 94 11.94 13.82 -2.64
C GLU A 94 12.78 15.11 -2.72
N SER A 95 12.14 16.22 -3.03
CA SER A 95 12.77 17.56 -3.04
C SER A 95 12.22 18.40 -1.90
N LYS A 96 13.12 18.88 -1.03
CA LYS A 96 12.77 19.76 0.10
C LYS A 96 13.45 21.11 -0.05
N LYS A 97 12.67 22.18 0.11
CA LYS A 97 13.21 23.54 0.21
C LYS A 97 14.12 23.66 1.45
N ASN A 98 15.25 24.26 1.28
CA ASN A 98 16.17 24.57 2.37
C ASN A 98 16.10 26.06 2.70
N TYR A 99 16.03 26.37 3.98
CA TYR A 99 16.04 27.74 4.49
C TYR A 99 17.25 27.92 5.39
N GLY A 100 17.95 29.03 5.25
CA GLY A 100 19.16 29.34 6.06
C GLY A 100 18.83 29.41 7.54
N ASN A 101 19.58 28.70 8.37
CA ASN A 101 19.34 28.57 9.80
C ASN A 101 19.23 29.89 10.55
N ASN A 102 19.96 30.96 10.10
CA ASN A 102 20.01 32.22 10.80
C ASN A 102 19.13 33.31 10.16
N SER A 103 18.70 33.14 8.92
CA SER A 103 17.96 34.17 8.18
C SER A 103 16.51 33.82 7.88
N GLY A 104 16.15 32.55 7.99
CA GLY A 104 14.85 32.03 7.54
C GLY A 104 14.60 32.21 6.03
N ARG A 105 15.61 32.72 5.28
CA ARG A 105 15.48 32.95 3.83
C ARG A 105 15.71 31.66 3.06
N PHE A 106 15.01 31.51 1.95
CA PHE A 106 15.22 30.41 1.04
C PHE A 106 16.68 30.37 0.57
N ASN A 107 17.31 29.19 0.72
CA ASN A 107 18.71 28.91 0.42
C ASN A 107 18.91 27.71 -0.48
N GLY A 108 17.93 27.39 -1.33
CA GLY A 108 18.04 26.30 -2.29
C GLY A 108 17.24 25.06 -1.92
N TYR A 109 17.69 23.90 -2.40
CA TYR A 109 16.95 22.63 -2.30
C TYR A 109 17.85 21.50 -1.79
N ASN A 110 17.26 20.55 -1.08
CA ASN A 110 17.82 19.24 -0.83
C ASN A 110 17.00 18.21 -1.60
N VAL A 111 17.61 17.52 -2.55
CA VAL A 111 16.97 16.49 -3.36
C VAL A 111 17.50 15.15 -2.92
N ASP A 112 16.70 14.38 -2.18
CA ASP A 112 17.01 12.99 -1.84
C ASP A 112 16.65 12.13 -3.05
N HIS A 113 17.62 11.44 -3.65
CA HIS A 113 17.37 10.54 -4.76
C HIS A 113 16.61 9.31 -4.29
N GLY A 114 15.81 8.73 -5.19
CA GLY A 114 15.05 7.52 -4.87
C GLY A 114 15.95 6.36 -4.42
N PHE A 115 15.54 5.64 -3.38
CA PHE A 115 16.31 4.55 -2.78
C PHE A 115 15.42 3.42 -2.28
N TRP A 116 15.98 2.23 -2.16
CA TRP A 116 15.30 1.08 -1.62
C TRP A 116 15.57 0.95 -0.12
N ARG A 117 14.54 0.50 0.64
CA ARG A 117 14.63 0.35 2.09
C ARG A 117 13.94 -0.93 2.56
N SER A 118 14.64 -1.70 3.38
CA SER A 118 14.09 -2.88 4.05
C SER A 118 13.26 -2.49 5.26
N LYS A 119 12.12 -3.18 5.43
CA LYS A 119 11.22 -3.00 6.57
C LYS A 119 10.78 -4.36 7.10
N HIS A 120 10.65 -4.46 8.42
CA HIS A 120 10.03 -5.59 9.12
C HIS A 120 8.67 -5.15 9.63
N ARG A 121 7.63 -5.90 9.31
CA ARG A 121 6.26 -5.62 9.73
C ARG A 121 5.72 -6.79 10.53
N PHE A 122 5.23 -6.52 11.73
CA PHE A 122 4.47 -7.44 12.56
C PHE A 122 3.04 -6.94 12.65
N TYR A 123 2.07 -7.85 12.60
CA TYR A 123 0.66 -7.48 12.73
C TYR A 123 -0.11 -8.51 13.53
N ALA A 124 -1.17 -8.04 14.18
CA ALA A 124 -2.17 -8.86 14.85
C ALA A 124 -3.56 -8.34 14.46
N ASP A 125 -4.45 -9.25 14.04
CA ASP A 125 -5.79 -8.95 13.56
C ASP A 125 -6.85 -9.59 14.43
N LEU A 126 -7.94 -8.88 14.63
CA LEU A 126 -9.20 -9.44 15.10
C LEU A 126 -10.28 -9.13 14.06
N THR A 127 -10.99 -10.15 13.56
CA THR A 127 -12.04 -9.99 12.57
C THR A 127 -13.34 -10.60 13.08
N GLY A 128 -14.37 -9.75 13.22
CA GLY A 128 -15.75 -10.16 13.46
C GLY A 128 -16.51 -10.25 12.14
N LYS A 129 -17.43 -11.21 12.01
CA LYS A 129 -18.30 -11.40 10.83
C LYS A 129 -19.75 -11.58 11.22
N LEU A 130 -20.64 -10.93 10.49
CA LEU A 130 -22.10 -11.05 10.62
C LEU A 130 -22.68 -11.43 9.27
N ALA A 131 -23.29 -12.61 9.18
CA ALA A 131 -23.96 -13.08 7.97
C ALA A 131 -25.46 -12.78 8.05
N ILE A 132 -25.99 -12.06 7.08
CA ILE A 132 -27.41 -11.69 6.93
C ILE A 132 -27.88 -12.22 5.58
N GLY A 133 -28.40 -13.44 5.57
CA GLY A 133 -28.78 -14.10 4.33
C GLY A 133 -27.56 -14.34 3.42
N ARG A 134 -27.47 -13.60 2.32
CA ARG A 134 -26.36 -13.70 1.35
C ARG A 134 -25.30 -12.60 1.54
N LEU A 135 -25.61 -11.60 2.34
CA LEU A 135 -24.71 -10.51 2.68
C LEU A 135 -23.88 -10.93 3.90
N THR A 136 -22.57 -10.73 3.83
CA THR A 136 -21.69 -10.85 4.99
C THR A 136 -21.06 -9.49 5.26
N LEU A 137 -21.24 -8.99 6.46
CA LEU A 137 -20.55 -7.82 6.97
C LEU A 137 -19.37 -8.28 7.82
N SER A 138 -18.22 -7.67 7.66
CA SER A 138 -17.06 -7.94 8.51
C SER A 138 -16.41 -6.64 9.00
N LEU A 139 -15.96 -6.67 10.25
CA LEU A 139 -15.13 -5.64 10.86
C LEU A 139 -13.80 -6.27 11.22
N ARG A 140 -12.70 -5.69 10.75
CA ARG A 140 -11.34 -6.09 11.10
C ARG A 140 -10.62 -4.95 11.79
N GLU A 141 -10.09 -5.24 12.97
CA GLU A 141 -9.13 -4.39 13.66
C GLU A 141 -7.73 -4.99 13.54
N ARG A 142 -6.77 -4.21 13.06
CA ARG A 142 -5.38 -4.62 12.90
C ARG A 142 -4.46 -3.67 13.66
N TYR A 143 -3.75 -4.19 14.63
CA TYR A 143 -2.53 -3.54 15.12
C TYR A 143 -1.37 -3.91 14.20
N GLN A 144 -0.57 -2.93 13.81
CA GLN A 144 0.58 -3.11 12.94
C GLN A 144 1.78 -2.33 13.47
N MET A 145 2.90 -3.00 13.65
CA MET A 145 4.20 -2.38 13.93
C MET A 145 5.09 -2.54 12.69
N THR A 146 5.64 -1.46 12.19
CA THR A 146 6.58 -1.47 11.06
C THR A 146 7.90 -0.84 11.49
N ARG A 147 9.00 -1.59 11.39
CA ARG A 147 10.36 -1.13 11.62
C ARG A 147 11.10 -1.01 10.28
N SER A 148 11.35 0.22 9.87
CA SER A 148 12.22 0.54 8.75
C SER A 148 13.67 0.47 9.21
N LEU A 149 14.53 -0.25 8.48
CA LEU A 149 15.96 -0.37 8.82
C LEU A 149 16.70 0.92 8.44
N ALA A 150 17.86 1.13 9.05
CA ALA A 150 18.77 2.19 8.62
C ALA A 150 19.23 1.92 7.18
N THR A 151 19.42 2.97 6.42
CA THR A 151 19.93 2.93 5.05
C THR A 151 20.51 4.29 4.71
N SER A 152 21.14 4.45 3.57
CA SER A 152 21.57 5.75 3.05
C SER A 152 21.00 6.00 1.67
N CYS A 153 20.96 7.26 1.27
CA CYS A 153 20.61 7.66 -0.08
C CYS A 153 21.54 8.81 -0.53
N GLN A 154 21.69 8.94 -1.82
CA GLN A 154 22.35 10.13 -2.37
C GLN A 154 21.44 11.34 -2.20
N ARG A 155 22.02 12.44 -1.77
CA ARG A 155 21.36 13.75 -1.66
C ARG A 155 22.12 14.77 -2.48
N THR A 156 21.43 15.41 -3.41
CA THR A 156 21.94 16.59 -4.09
C THR A 156 21.51 17.83 -3.31
N ARG A 157 22.49 18.63 -2.89
CA ARG A 157 22.27 19.91 -2.24
C ARG A 157 22.48 21.01 -3.27
N PHE A 158 21.42 21.77 -3.55
CA PHE A 158 21.51 23.00 -4.34
C PHE A 158 21.51 24.19 -3.39
N ARG A 159 22.47 25.11 -3.55
CA ARG A 159 22.57 26.32 -2.71
C ARG A 159 22.64 27.58 -3.57
N ASP A 160 21.92 28.60 -3.13
CA ASP A 160 21.95 29.92 -3.76
C ASP A 160 23.29 30.59 -3.47
N LEU A 161 24.02 30.98 -4.52
CA LEU A 161 25.32 31.66 -4.42
C LEU A 161 25.22 32.98 -3.65
N ALA A 162 24.08 33.69 -3.77
CA ALA A 162 23.88 34.99 -3.11
C ALA A 162 23.80 34.88 -1.57
N GLN A 163 23.59 33.69 -1.01
CA GLN A 163 23.46 33.46 0.44
C GLN A 163 24.79 33.17 1.13
N GLY A 164 25.87 32.95 0.38
CA GLY A 164 27.21 32.68 0.92
C GLY A 164 27.36 31.36 1.66
N GLY A 165 28.59 31.02 2.02
CA GLY A 165 28.88 29.90 2.95
C GLY A 165 28.86 28.49 2.35
N TYR A 166 28.75 28.36 1.04
CA TYR A 166 28.81 27.07 0.36
C TYR A 166 30.02 26.94 -0.58
N THR A 167 30.73 25.85 -0.50
CA THR A 167 32.00 25.60 -1.22
C THR A 167 31.87 24.54 -2.31
N GLY A 168 30.66 24.20 -2.75
CA GLY A 168 30.44 23.22 -3.82
C GLY A 168 31.09 23.66 -5.12
N GLU A 169 31.79 22.78 -5.81
CA GLU A 169 32.58 23.08 -7.00
C GLU A 169 31.77 23.10 -8.30
N VAL A 170 30.54 22.57 -8.28
CA VAL A 170 29.70 22.46 -9.49
C VAL A 170 28.61 23.51 -9.48
N TYR A 171 28.52 24.26 -10.57
CA TYR A 171 27.50 25.29 -10.77
C TYR A 171 26.46 24.80 -11.79
N VAL A 172 25.20 24.91 -11.44
CA VAL A 172 24.09 24.56 -12.32
C VAL A 172 23.08 25.70 -12.41
N TRP A 173 22.52 25.87 -13.61
CA TRP A 173 21.40 26.77 -13.83
C TRP A 173 20.10 26.11 -13.44
N ASN A 174 19.34 26.72 -12.55
CA ASN A 174 18.02 26.26 -12.13
C ASN A 174 17.00 27.39 -12.33
N GLY A 175 16.47 27.46 -13.56
CA GLY A 175 15.53 28.51 -13.94
C GLY A 175 16.12 29.90 -13.90
N ASP A 176 15.87 30.65 -12.82
CA ASP A 176 16.23 32.04 -12.70
C ASP A 176 17.61 32.30 -12.05
N LYS A 177 18.24 31.26 -11.51
CA LYS A 177 19.42 31.40 -10.66
C LYS A 177 20.52 30.39 -10.94
N PHE A 178 21.75 30.86 -10.80
CA PHE A 178 22.91 29.99 -10.71
C PHE A 178 23.05 29.47 -9.29
N MET A 179 23.11 28.15 -9.14
CA MET A 179 23.22 27.45 -7.85
C MET A 179 24.46 26.57 -7.82
N THR A 180 25.07 26.43 -6.66
CA THR A 180 26.07 25.39 -6.44
C THR A 180 25.37 24.04 -6.26
N CYS A 181 26.02 22.97 -6.69
CA CYS A 181 25.52 21.61 -6.62
C CYS A 181 26.56 20.71 -5.95
N GLU A 182 26.14 20.01 -4.91
CA GLU A 182 26.96 19.04 -4.19
C GLU A 182 26.18 17.75 -4.00
N VAL A 183 26.80 16.60 -4.29
CA VAL A 183 26.24 15.30 -4.01
C VAL A 183 26.88 14.73 -2.75
N VAL A 184 26.04 14.43 -1.76
CA VAL A 184 26.49 13.88 -0.48
C VAL A 184 25.67 12.63 -0.14
N GLU A 185 26.21 11.79 0.72
CA GLU A 185 25.48 10.69 1.32
C GLU A 185 24.58 11.21 2.46
N ASN A 186 23.32 10.75 2.50
CA ASN A 186 22.35 11.11 3.52
C ASN A 186 21.86 9.87 4.24
N ASP A 187 22.28 9.71 5.48
CA ASP A 187 21.88 8.59 6.32
C ASP A 187 20.43 8.70 6.78
N LYS A 188 19.68 7.66 6.56
CA LYS A 188 18.31 7.47 7.05
C LYS A 188 18.32 6.54 8.24
N LYS A 189 18.10 7.07 9.42
CA LYS A 189 18.06 6.30 10.67
C LYS A 189 16.92 5.29 10.65
N ALA A 190 17.09 4.18 11.38
CA ALA A 190 16.01 3.24 11.62
C ALA A 190 14.83 3.94 12.31
N LYS A 191 13.60 3.60 11.87
CA LYS A 191 12.35 4.17 12.40
C LYS A 191 11.36 3.06 12.67
N THR A 192 10.66 3.12 13.80
CA THR A 192 9.53 2.24 14.11
C THR A 192 8.26 3.08 14.13
N ALA A 193 7.21 2.58 13.48
CA ALA A 193 5.90 3.19 13.47
C ALA A 193 4.83 2.16 13.84
N HIS A 194 3.81 2.60 14.56
CA HIS A 194 2.71 1.79 15.06
C HIS A 194 1.41 2.32 14.51
N TYR A 195 0.57 1.42 14.00
CA TYR A 195 -0.71 1.78 13.38
C TYR A 195 -1.83 0.91 13.92
N LEU A 196 -3.01 1.52 14.05
CA LEU A 196 -4.28 0.82 14.17
C LEU A 196 -5.02 0.98 12.84
N ARG A 197 -5.35 -0.14 12.21
CA ARG A 197 -6.06 -0.15 10.92
C ARG A 197 -7.39 -0.86 11.09
N SER A 198 -8.46 -0.11 10.88
CA SER A 198 -9.84 -0.59 10.99
C SER A 198 -10.43 -0.73 9.59
N ARG A 199 -11.05 -1.87 9.28
CA ARG A 199 -11.69 -2.12 7.98
C ARG A 199 -13.07 -2.69 8.14
N ILE A 200 -14.03 -2.04 7.50
CA ILE A 200 -15.38 -2.56 7.29
C ILE A 200 -15.46 -3.10 5.87
N GLU A 201 -16.03 -4.30 5.70
CA GLU A 201 -16.21 -4.93 4.39
C GLU A 201 -17.59 -5.57 4.30
N ALA A 202 -18.23 -5.42 3.16
CA ALA A 202 -19.47 -6.06 2.81
C ALA A 202 -19.25 -6.93 1.58
N ASP A 203 -19.47 -8.23 1.68
CA ASP A 203 -19.42 -9.16 0.58
C ASP A 203 -20.80 -9.79 0.32
N TYR A 204 -21.13 -10.07 -0.95
CA TYR A 204 -22.41 -10.62 -1.35
C TYR A 204 -22.25 -11.94 -2.10
N ASN A 205 -22.81 -13.01 -1.53
CA ASN A 205 -22.75 -14.34 -2.13
C ASN A 205 -23.87 -14.51 -3.18
N ILE A 206 -23.53 -14.41 -4.47
CA ILE A 206 -24.48 -14.59 -5.56
C ILE A 206 -24.78 -16.08 -5.70
N ARG A 207 -26.09 -16.42 -5.71
CA ARG A 207 -26.54 -17.84 -5.83
C ARG A 207 -26.05 -18.46 -7.12
N ASN A 208 -25.48 -19.67 -7.03
CA ASN A 208 -24.97 -20.45 -8.16
C ASN A 208 -23.91 -19.69 -9.02
N CYS A 209 -23.25 -18.71 -8.45
CA CYS A 209 -22.17 -17.96 -9.11
C CYS A 209 -20.88 -18.11 -8.30
N PRO A 210 -19.74 -18.40 -8.93
CA PRO A 210 -18.46 -18.48 -8.25
C PRO A 210 -17.90 -17.10 -7.85
N LEU A 211 -18.50 -16.00 -8.36
CA LEU A 211 -18.11 -14.63 -8.06
C LEU A 211 -18.78 -14.15 -6.77
N THR A 212 -17.99 -13.57 -5.88
CA THR A 212 -18.42 -12.89 -4.67
C THR A 212 -17.93 -11.43 -4.75
N PRO A 213 -18.77 -10.46 -5.18
CA PRO A 213 -18.43 -9.06 -5.16
C PRO A 213 -18.32 -8.56 -3.71
N TYR A 214 -17.45 -7.58 -3.50
CA TYR A 214 -17.30 -6.93 -2.21
C TYR A 214 -16.95 -5.44 -2.34
N VAL A 215 -17.25 -4.71 -1.28
CA VAL A 215 -16.79 -3.34 -1.07
C VAL A 215 -16.22 -3.24 0.33
N SER A 216 -15.12 -2.52 0.49
CA SER A 216 -14.54 -2.27 1.82
C SER A 216 -14.03 -0.86 1.95
N PHE A 217 -14.11 -0.35 3.17
CA PHE A 217 -13.53 0.91 3.59
C PHE A 217 -12.57 0.65 4.75
N GLU A 218 -11.34 1.12 4.60
CA GLU A 218 -10.28 0.98 5.60
C GLU A 218 -9.73 2.35 5.96
N TRP A 219 -9.48 2.57 7.25
CA TRP A 219 -8.75 3.74 7.74
C TRP A 219 -7.61 3.29 8.66
N SER A 220 -6.56 4.08 8.66
CA SER A 220 -5.33 3.81 9.40
C SER A 220 -4.99 4.99 10.28
N ASN A 221 -4.85 4.75 11.58
CA ASN A 221 -4.46 5.75 12.57
C ASN A 221 -3.03 5.48 13.03
N ASN A 222 -2.21 6.53 13.04
CA ASN A 222 -0.84 6.46 13.53
C ASN A 222 -0.81 6.55 15.07
N LEU A 223 -0.53 5.43 15.74
CA LEU A 223 -0.43 5.36 17.20
C LEU A 223 0.82 6.06 17.75
N SER A 224 1.83 6.28 16.90
CA SER A 224 3.05 6.99 17.29
C SER A 224 2.91 8.50 17.16
N ASN A 225 1.76 9.00 16.70
CA ASN A 225 1.46 10.40 16.49
C ASN A 225 -0.01 10.68 16.83
N ASP A 226 -0.35 10.61 18.11
CA ASP A 226 -1.65 10.98 18.71
C ASP A 226 -2.89 10.47 17.95
N LEU A 227 -2.84 9.25 17.40
CA LEU A 227 -3.95 8.63 16.65
C LEU A 227 -4.36 9.42 15.39
N VAL A 228 -3.50 10.28 14.87
CA VAL A 228 -3.81 11.02 13.64
C VAL A 228 -4.18 10.05 12.52
N LEU A 229 -5.24 10.38 11.79
CA LEU A 229 -5.63 9.64 10.59
C LEU A 229 -4.54 9.80 9.53
N ASP A 230 -3.87 8.70 9.21
CA ASP A 230 -2.73 8.66 8.32
C ASP A 230 -3.21 8.45 6.87
N LYS A 231 -4.12 7.49 6.67
CA LYS A 231 -4.71 7.22 5.36
C LYS A 231 -6.08 6.57 5.41
N THR A 232 -6.80 6.70 4.31
CA THR A 232 -8.03 5.98 4.02
C THR A 232 -7.92 5.18 2.73
N ARG A 233 -8.69 4.11 2.63
CA ARG A 233 -8.71 3.26 1.45
C ARG A 233 -10.13 2.76 1.17
N LEU A 234 -10.64 3.04 -0.02
CA LEU A 234 -11.87 2.47 -0.55
C LEU A 234 -11.50 1.37 -1.55
N THR A 235 -12.09 0.19 -1.40
CA THR A 235 -11.86 -0.93 -2.30
C THR A 235 -13.18 -1.46 -2.83
N VAL A 236 -13.29 -1.65 -4.14
CA VAL A 236 -14.40 -2.32 -4.80
C VAL A 236 -13.83 -3.46 -5.63
N GLY A 237 -14.33 -4.68 -5.41
CA GLY A 237 -13.73 -5.83 -6.07
C GLY A 237 -14.61 -7.06 -6.09
N GLY A 238 -14.03 -8.16 -6.52
CA GLY A 238 -14.66 -9.46 -6.53
C GLY A 238 -13.69 -10.62 -6.39
N ASP A 239 -14.11 -11.61 -5.66
CA ASP A 239 -13.44 -12.90 -5.49
C ASP A 239 -14.05 -13.93 -6.41
N TRP A 240 -13.25 -14.54 -7.27
CA TRP A 240 -13.67 -15.63 -8.16
C TRP A 240 -13.11 -16.96 -7.67
N LYS A 241 -13.99 -17.85 -7.21
CA LYS A 241 -13.65 -19.23 -6.83
C LYS A 241 -13.56 -20.12 -8.08
N LEU A 242 -12.35 -20.39 -8.56
CA LEU A 242 -12.13 -21.30 -9.68
C LEU A 242 -12.37 -22.75 -9.27
N SER A 243 -12.02 -23.08 -8.02
CA SER A 243 -12.24 -24.40 -7.43
C SER A 243 -12.26 -24.29 -5.88
N LYS A 244 -12.38 -25.43 -5.20
CA LYS A 244 -12.26 -25.46 -3.71
C LYS A 244 -10.89 -25.00 -3.21
N LYS A 245 -9.86 -25.09 -4.06
CA LYS A 245 -8.47 -24.79 -3.71
C LYS A 245 -7.95 -23.50 -4.33
N HIS A 246 -8.55 -23.01 -5.39
CA HIS A 246 -8.04 -21.89 -6.19
C HIS A 246 -9.02 -20.72 -6.21
N LYS A 247 -8.55 -19.54 -5.85
CA LYS A 247 -9.30 -18.30 -5.86
C LYS A 247 -8.47 -17.21 -6.56
N ILE A 248 -9.11 -16.44 -7.44
CA ILE A 248 -8.59 -15.20 -8.01
C ILE A 248 -9.39 -14.04 -7.42
N SER A 249 -8.74 -12.95 -7.11
CA SER A 249 -9.36 -11.69 -6.73
C SER A 249 -8.94 -10.58 -7.68
N ALA A 250 -9.87 -9.68 -7.99
CA ALA A 250 -9.57 -8.46 -8.71
C ALA A 250 -10.32 -7.31 -8.04
N ALA A 251 -9.65 -6.17 -7.87
CA ALA A 251 -10.23 -5.02 -7.22
C ALA A 251 -9.66 -3.71 -7.76
N TYR A 252 -10.47 -2.68 -7.69
CA TYR A 252 -10.04 -1.29 -7.78
C TYR A 252 -9.94 -0.72 -6.37
N ILE A 253 -8.86 0.00 -6.10
CA ILE A 253 -8.57 0.62 -4.82
C ILE A 253 -8.31 2.10 -5.06
N TYR A 254 -8.99 2.95 -4.31
CA TYR A 254 -8.64 4.36 -4.14
C TYR A 254 -8.07 4.56 -2.74
N GLN A 255 -6.86 5.04 -2.66
CA GLN A 255 -6.18 5.36 -1.41
C GLN A 255 -5.91 6.85 -1.36
N ASN A 256 -6.30 7.48 -0.26
CA ASN A 256 -6.06 8.87 0.05
C ASN A 256 -5.18 8.99 1.30
N GLY A 257 -4.24 9.93 1.28
CA GLY A 257 -3.29 10.19 2.35
C GLY A 257 -1.94 9.49 2.16
N ALA A 258 -0.94 9.98 2.87
CA ALA A 258 0.41 9.45 2.80
C ALA A 258 0.46 7.98 3.23
N ASP A 259 0.99 7.12 2.39
CA ASP A 259 1.41 5.78 2.82
C ASP A 259 2.77 5.88 3.54
N ASP A 260 3.24 4.81 4.18
CA ASP A 260 4.60 4.73 4.76
C ASP A 260 5.69 5.18 3.77
N ASP A 261 5.35 5.26 2.48
CA ASP A 261 6.23 5.57 1.36
C ASP A 261 6.14 7.03 0.88
N GLY A 262 5.28 7.86 1.52
CA GLY A 262 5.16 9.29 1.20
C GLY A 262 4.38 9.60 -0.07
N ASN A 263 3.62 8.64 -0.61
CA ASN A 263 2.73 8.88 -1.74
C ASN A 263 1.37 9.41 -1.26
N ASP A 264 0.89 10.44 -1.93
CA ASP A 264 -0.43 11.02 -1.72
C ASP A 264 -1.55 10.11 -2.28
N ASP A 265 -2.48 10.64 -3.00
CA ASP A 265 -3.60 9.89 -3.57
C ASP A 265 -3.15 8.94 -4.70
N ILE A 266 -3.63 7.71 -4.65
CA ILE A 266 -3.29 6.70 -5.67
C ILE A 266 -4.50 5.85 -6.04
N HIS A 267 -4.64 5.60 -7.33
CA HIS A 267 -5.59 4.67 -7.92
C HIS A 267 -4.91 3.36 -8.27
N VAL A 268 -5.41 2.24 -7.80
CA VAL A 268 -4.74 0.94 -7.96
C VAL A 268 -5.68 -0.10 -8.54
N ILE A 269 -5.20 -0.85 -9.50
CA ILE A 269 -5.77 -2.15 -9.86
C ILE A 269 -5.03 -3.20 -9.03
N SER A 270 -5.80 -4.00 -8.30
CA SER A 270 -5.25 -5.10 -7.49
C SER A 270 -5.66 -6.45 -8.08
N VAL A 271 -4.71 -7.36 -8.21
CA VAL A 271 -4.94 -8.74 -8.66
C VAL A 271 -4.32 -9.70 -7.66
N GLY A 272 -5.11 -10.65 -7.18
CA GLY A 272 -4.67 -11.65 -6.22
C GLY A 272 -4.92 -13.08 -6.71
N TYR A 273 -4.02 -13.98 -6.34
CA TYR A 273 -4.23 -15.41 -6.48
C TYR A 273 -4.00 -16.11 -5.14
N LYS A 274 -4.95 -16.93 -4.74
CA LYS A 274 -4.84 -17.70 -3.50
C LYS A 274 -5.02 -19.19 -3.77
N PHE A 275 -4.07 -19.97 -3.24
CA PHE A 275 -4.13 -21.44 -3.21
C PHE A 275 -4.40 -21.92 -1.77
N THR A 276 -5.29 -22.90 -1.60
CA THR A 276 -5.63 -23.49 -0.29
C THR A 276 -5.41 -25.00 -0.34
N PHE A 277 -4.57 -25.52 0.57
CA PHE A 277 -4.27 -26.95 0.70
C PHE A 277 -5.32 -27.66 1.57
#